data_3b9523336c00a6088a94b786b5392b07
#
_entry.id   3b9523336c00a6088a94b786b5392b07
#
_cell.length_a   1.000
_cell.length_b   1.000
_cell.length_c   1.000
_cell.angle_alpha   90.00
_cell.angle_beta   90.00
_cell.angle_gamma   90.00
#
_symmetry.space_group_name_H-M   'P 1'
#
loop_
_entity.id
_entity.type
_entity.pdbx_description
1 polymer ?
#
loop_
_entity_poly.entity_id
_entity_poly.type
_entity_poly.pdbx_seq_one_letter_code
_entity_poly.pdbx_strand_id
1 'polypeptide(L)'
;MARKVTDGPLRNKERTKKNLIAAVGYILKRKGFSGLNLSKVAERAKVDRRLIYDYFGGLEGVVKEYLNANDYWKINPEDIDHIVETSRADAGKGMAYSVLEHQFDSLMGNEEMRRIISWGLSEKLPLLKALDLKRENTGDQIMSSVIDKYFVDRDKNFRAIYALLMGGIYYLTLHAKIQENTFCGIDLNQEQGQAEIKKALKQLIDWTYS
;
A
#
# COMPACT_ATOMS: atom_id res chain seq x y z
N MET A 1 -31.78 -26.34 26.00
CA MET A 1 -30.33 -26.19 26.16
C MET A 1 -29.70 -26.11 24.80
N ALA A 2 -29.16 -24.95 24.44
CA ALA A 2 -28.52 -24.72 23.15
C ALA A 2 -27.15 -25.44 23.11
N ARG A 3 -26.93 -26.30 22.12
CA ARG A 3 -25.71 -27.06 21.90
C ARG A 3 -24.55 -26.07 21.62
N LYS A 4 -23.53 -26.03 22.49
CA LYS A 4 -22.29 -25.27 22.26
C LYS A 4 -21.67 -25.81 20.96
N VAL A 5 -21.67 -24.98 19.88
CA VAL A 5 -20.99 -25.32 18.64
C VAL A 5 -19.48 -25.31 18.94
N THR A 6 -18.90 -26.51 19.07
CA THR A 6 -17.45 -26.68 19.20
C THR A 6 -16.77 -26.26 17.91
N ASP A 7 -15.91 -25.26 18.00
CA ASP A 7 -15.07 -24.82 16.87
C ASP A 7 -14.24 -25.99 16.35
N GLY A 8 -14.48 -26.40 15.08
CA GLY A 8 -13.72 -27.49 14.45
C GLY A 8 -12.23 -27.10 14.24
N PRO A 9 -11.34 -28.09 14.00
CA PRO A 9 -9.88 -27.87 13.84
C PRO A 9 -9.50 -26.80 12.81
N LEU A 10 -10.25 -26.70 11.69
CA LEU A 10 -10.03 -25.69 10.64
C LEU A 10 -10.28 -24.27 11.13
N ARG A 11 -11.36 -24.05 11.89
CA ARG A 11 -11.71 -22.75 12.45
C ARG A 11 -10.69 -22.27 13.49
N ASN A 12 -10.15 -23.21 14.25
CA ASN A 12 -9.04 -22.94 15.20
C ASN A 12 -7.76 -22.55 14.45
N LYS A 13 -7.42 -23.19 13.33
CA LYS A 13 -6.25 -22.89 12.52
C LYS A 13 -6.33 -21.47 11.96
N GLU A 14 -7.44 -21.09 11.33
CA GLU A 14 -7.63 -19.76 10.78
C GLU A 14 -7.61 -18.66 11.85
N ARG A 15 -8.20 -18.92 13.00
CA ARG A 15 -8.13 -18.00 14.15
C ARG A 15 -6.68 -17.82 14.63
N THR A 16 -5.92 -18.89 14.70
CA THR A 16 -4.51 -18.86 15.09
C THR A 16 -3.67 -18.09 14.10
N LYS A 17 -3.86 -18.30 12.80
CA LYS A 17 -3.18 -17.53 11.76
C LYS A 17 -3.47 -16.04 11.88
N LYS A 18 -4.73 -15.64 12.04
CA LYS A 18 -5.12 -14.25 12.24
C LYS A 18 -4.46 -13.63 13.48
N ASN A 19 -4.40 -14.36 14.59
CA ASN A 19 -3.74 -13.90 15.81
C ASN A 19 -2.23 -13.70 15.62
N LEU A 20 -1.56 -14.58 14.87
CA LEU A 20 -0.14 -14.47 14.55
C LEU A 20 0.13 -13.24 13.66
N ILE A 21 -0.68 -13.03 12.62
CA ILE A 21 -0.59 -11.85 11.75
C ILE A 21 -0.83 -10.55 12.56
N ALA A 22 -1.84 -10.53 13.41
CA ALA A 22 -2.12 -9.39 14.28
C ALA A 22 -0.99 -9.11 15.28
N ALA A 23 -0.34 -10.17 15.80
CA ALA A 23 0.82 -10.05 16.69
C ALA A 23 2.01 -9.40 15.99
N VAL A 24 2.27 -9.75 14.71
CA VAL A 24 3.29 -9.09 13.87
C VAL A 24 2.98 -7.61 13.76
N GLY A 25 1.77 -7.22 13.36
CA GLY A 25 1.37 -5.82 13.24
C GLY A 25 1.55 -5.03 14.55
N TYR A 26 1.15 -5.62 15.67
CA TYR A 26 1.32 -5.01 16.99
C TYR A 26 2.80 -4.72 17.32
N ILE A 27 3.70 -5.67 17.04
CA ILE A 27 5.14 -5.51 17.30
C ILE A 27 5.76 -4.48 16.36
N LEU A 28 5.42 -4.56 15.06
CA LEU A 28 5.90 -3.63 14.05
C LEU A 28 5.53 -2.19 14.40
N LYS A 29 4.29 -1.94 14.80
CA LYS A 29 3.83 -0.59 15.20
C LYS A 29 4.63 0.00 16.36
N ARG A 30 5.09 -0.82 17.29
CA ARG A 30 5.74 -0.34 18.51
C ARG A 30 7.26 -0.36 18.47
N LYS A 31 7.85 -1.29 17.73
CA LYS A 31 9.29 -1.57 17.80
C LYS A 31 9.96 -1.69 16.44
N GLY A 32 9.21 -1.45 15.35
CA GLY A 32 9.71 -1.63 13.99
C GLY A 32 10.11 -3.09 13.69
N PHE A 33 10.76 -3.30 12.56
CA PHE A 33 11.23 -4.62 12.13
C PHE A 33 12.30 -5.20 13.05
N SER A 34 13.16 -4.38 13.64
CA SER A 34 14.18 -4.81 14.61
C SER A 34 13.57 -5.44 15.87
N GLY A 35 12.33 -5.12 16.18
CA GLY A 35 11.58 -5.70 17.29
C GLY A 35 11.03 -7.09 17.05
N LEU A 36 10.97 -7.54 15.78
CA LEU A 36 10.39 -8.82 15.42
C LEU A 36 11.33 -9.99 15.70
N ASN A 37 10.80 -10.99 16.38
CA ASN A 37 11.38 -12.33 16.43
C ASN A 37 10.30 -13.37 16.72
N LEU A 38 10.59 -14.64 16.45
CA LEU A 38 9.64 -15.74 16.59
C LEU A 38 9.04 -15.83 18.00
N SER A 39 9.86 -15.66 19.05
CA SER A 39 9.42 -15.77 20.44
C SER A 39 8.42 -14.68 20.81
N LYS A 40 8.72 -13.43 20.47
CA LYS A 40 7.83 -12.30 20.75
C LYS A 40 6.51 -12.38 19.98
N VAL A 41 6.53 -12.87 18.72
CA VAL A 41 5.32 -13.06 17.93
C VAL A 41 4.44 -14.15 18.54
N ALA A 42 5.03 -15.30 18.89
CA ALA A 42 4.33 -16.42 19.53
C ALA A 42 3.74 -16.02 20.89
N GLU A 43 4.54 -15.37 21.74
CA GLU A 43 4.11 -14.85 23.05
C GLU A 43 2.93 -13.87 22.91
N ARG A 44 3.04 -12.91 22.00
CA ARG A 44 1.98 -11.92 21.76
C ARG A 44 0.70 -12.54 21.22
N ALA A 45 0.81 -13.55 20.36
CA ALA A 45 -0.32 -14.32 19.83
C ALA A 45 -0.87 -15.35 20.81
N LYS A 46 -0.18 -15.61 21.93
CA LYS A 46 -0.50 -16.64 22.95
C LYS A 46 -0.58 -18.04 22.35
N VAL A 47 0.38 -18.40 21.52
CA VAL A 47 0.47 -19.71 20.85
C VAL A 47 1.88 -20.27 20.93
N ASP A 48 2.02 -21.59 20.66
CA ASP A 48 3.33 -22.22 20.53
C ASP A 48 4.08 -21.69 19.30
N ARG A 49 5.38 -21.43 19.48
CA ARG A 49 6.28 -20.96 18.42
C ARG A 49 6.33 -21.91 17.21
N ARG A 50 6.13 -23.21 17.42
CA ARG A 50 6.10 -24.22 16.37
C ARG A 50 5.03 -23.94 15.33
N LEU A 51 3.88 -23.38 15.75
CA LEU A 51 2.78 -23.05 14.84
C LEU A 51 3.15 -21.97 13.82
N ILE A 52 4.16 -21.12 14.09
CA ILE A 52 4.65 -20.16 13.10
C ILE A 52 5.32 -20.89 11.93
N TYR A 53 6.11 -21.93 12.24
CA TYR A 53 6.72 -22.77 11.21
C TYR A 53 5.67 -23.59 10.46
N ASP A 54 4.75 -24.22 11.18
CA ASP A 54 3.73 -25.09 10.59
C ASP A 54 2.76 -24.33 9.67
N TYR A 55 2.48 -23.06 9.96
CA TYR A 55 1.49 -22.28 9.18
C TYR A 55 2.08 -21.31 8.18
N PHE A 56 3.30 -20.85 8.40
CA PHE A 56 3.92 -19.78 7.61
C PHE A 56 5.34 -20.09 7.14
N GLY A 57 5.91 -21.24 7.53
CA GLY A 57 7.30 -21.57 7.21
C GLY A 57 8.35 -20.78 7.99
N GLY A 58 7.93 -19.94 8.96
CA GLY A 58 8.81 -19.16 9.80
C GLY A 58 8.40 -17.70 9.94
N LEU A 59 9.28 -16.88 10.53
CA LEU A 59 9.00 -15.46 10.80
C LEU A 59 8.77 -14.67 9.52
N GLU A 60 9.59 -14.90 8.50
CA GLU A 60 9.47 -14.21 7.20
C GLU A 60 8.10 -14.46 6.56
N GLY A 61 7.60 -15.69 6.61
CA GLY A 61 6.29 -16.05 6.06
C GLY A 61 5.13 -15.33 6.76
N VAL A 62 5.12 -15.24 8.10
CA VAL A 62 4.06 -14.50 8.79
C VAL A 62 4.15 -12.99 8.57
N VAL A 63 5.36 -12.43 8.43
CA VAL A 63 5.55 -11.02 8.06
C VAL A 63 5.06 -10.76 6.65
N LYS A 64 5.37 -11.65 5.69
CA LYS A 64 4.85 -11.57 4.32
C LYS A 64 3.33 -11.55 4.28
N GLU A 65 2.68 -12.43 5.05
CA GLU A 65 1.21 -12.44 5.13
C GLU A 65 0.66 -11.15 5.76
N TYR A 66 1.33 -10.60 6.77
CA TYR A 66 0.95 -9.30 7.33
C TYR A 66 1.05 -8.18 6.30
N LEU A 67 2.16 -8.10 5.55
CA LEU A 67 2.34 -7.11 4.48
C LEU A 67 1.29 -7.28 3.38
N ASN A 68 1.04 -8.52 2.94
CA ASN A 68 0.02 -8.82 1.94
C ASN A 68 -1.39 -8.45 2.39
N ALA A 69 -1.72 -8.67 3.67
CA ALA A 69 -3.04 -8.34 4.22
C ALA A 69 -3.26 -6.82 4.33
N ASN A 70 -2.18 -6.04 4.41
CA ASN A 70 -2.19 -4.59 4.51
C ASN A 70 -1.64 -3.91 3.24
N ASP A 71 -1.57 -4.64 2.14
CA ASP A 71 -1.23 -4.09 0.83
C ASP A 71 -2.47 -3.47 0.18
N TYR A 72 -2.57 -2.18 0.27
CA TYR A 72 -3.68 -1.38 -0.29
C TYR A 72 -3.53 -1.10 -1.79
N TRP A 73 -2.44 -1.58 -2.40
CA TRP A 73 -2.17 -1.52 -3.83
C TRP A 73 -2.54 -2.82 -4.55
N LYS A 74 -3.44 -3.61 -4.01
CA LYS A 74 -3.84 -4.84 -4.66
C LYS A 74 -4.68 -4.56 -5.90
N ILE A 75 -4.02 -4.58 -7.04
CA ILE A 75 -4.67 -4.84 -8.32
C ILE A 75 -4.55 -6.36 -8.55
N ASN A 76 -5.69 -7.05 -8.68
CA ASN A 76 -5.65 -8.46 -9.04
C ASN A 76 -5.22 -8.58 -10.50
N PRO A 77 -4.39 -9.59 -10.86
CA PRO A 77 -3.98 -9.77 -12.26
C PRO A 77 -5.15 -9.89 -13.24
N GLU A 78 -6.25 -10.45 -12.81
CA GLU A 78 -7.50 -10.61 -13.58
C GLU A 78 -8.23 -9.28 -13.85
N ASP A 79 -7.95 -8.23 -13.05
CA ASP A 79 -8.56 -6.91 -13.23
C ASP A 79 -7.76 -6.03 -14.20
N ILE A 80 -6.50 -6.39 -14.50
CA ILE A 80 -5.60 -5.54 -15.32
C ILE A 80 -6.15 -5.33 -16.72
N ASP A 81 -6.62 -6.38 -17.38
CA ASP A 81 -7.17 -6.30 -18.75
C ASP A 81 -8.41 -5.42 -18.78
N HIS A 82 -9.27 -5.50 -17.78
CA HIS A 82 -10.44 -4.64 -17.64
C HIS A 82 -10.06 -3.18 -17.41
N ILE A 83 -9.07 -2.91 -16.54
CA ILE A 83 -8.54 -1.57 -16.28
C ILE A 83 -7.97 -0.98 -17.57
N VAL A 84 -7.17 -1.75 -18.30
CA VAL A 84 -6.58 -1.34 -19.59
C VAL A 84 -7.67 -0.99 -20.60
N GLU A 85 -8.67 -1.86 -20.77
CA GLU A 85 -9.74 -1.66 -21.76
C GLU A 85 -10.59 -0.43 -21.45
N THR A 86 -11.02 -0.26 -20.20
CA THR A 86 -11.84 0.89 -19.78
C THR A 86 -11.09 2.21 -19.84
N SER A 87 -9.76 2.17 -19.69
CA SER A 87 -8.91 3.38 -19.73
C SER A 87 -8.52 3.84 -21.14
N ARG A 88 -8.83 3.06 -22.19
CA ARG A 88 -8.46 3.43 -23.59
C ARG A 88 -9.17 4.66 -24.10
N ALA A 89 -10.41 4.92 -23.66
CA ALA A 89 -11.24 6.00 -24.16
C ALA A 89 -10.62 7.40 -23.97
N ASP A 90 -9.85 7.59 -22.91
CA ASP A 90 -9.17 8.85 -22.58
C ASP A 90 -7.64 8.71 -22.47
N ALA A 91 -7.09 7.67 -23.09
CA ALA A 91 -5.67 7.33 -23.05
C ALA A 91 -5.12 7.16 -21.63
N GLY A 92 -5.96 6.72 -20.69
CA GLY A 92 -5.60 6.46 -19.30
C GLY A 92 -5.58 7.71 -18.40
N LYS A 93 -6.04 8.86 -18.87
CA LYS A 93 -6.04 10.12 -18.13
C LYS A 93 -6.83 10.03 -16.82
N GLY A 94 -8.07 9.57 -16.88
CA GLY A 94 -8.95 9.42 -15.73
C GLY A 94 -8.41 8.40 -14.72
N MET A 95 -7.89 7.28 -15.23
CA MET A 95 -7.25 6.26 -14.40
C MET A 95 -6.02 6.83 -13.67
N ALA A 96 -5.14 7.55 -14.37
CA ALA A 96 -3.94 8.13 -13.77
C ALA A 96 -4.29 9.09 -12.62
N TYR A 97 -5.29 9.95 -12.80
CA TYR A 97 -5.78 10.81 -11.72
C TYR A 97 -6.39 10.01 -10.56
N SER A 98 -7.27 9.06 -10.87
CA SER A 98 -7.96 8.25 -9.85
C SER A 98 -6.98 7.46 -8.97
N VAL A 99 -5.89 6.94 -9.55
CA VAL A 99 -4.84 6.25 -8.77
C VAL A 99 -4.12 7.22 -7.84
N LEU A 100 -3.76 8.43 -8.30
CA LEU A 100 -3.14 9.45 -7.44
C LEU A 100 -4.06 9.88 -6.30
N GLU A 101 -5.33 10.15 -6.61
CA GLU A 101 -6.33 10.54 -5.63
C GLU A 101 -6.57 9.44 -4.59
N HIS A 102 -6.77 8.20 -5.04
CA HIS A 102 -6.94 7.05 -4.16
C HIS A 102 -5.71 6.83 -3.25
N GLN A 103 -4.50 6.99 -3.82
CA GLN A 103 -3.26 6.88 -3.05
C GLN A 103 -3.16 7.96 -1.98
N PHE A 104 -3.49 9.20 -2.34
CA PHE A 104 -3.53 10.31 -1.40
C PHE A 104 -4.51 10.03 -0.25
N ASP A 105 -5.77 9.67 -0.56
CA ASP A 105 -6.80 9.39 0.45
C ASP A 105 -6.45 8.21 1.34
N SER A 106 -5.92 7.14 0.74
CA SER A 106 -5.47 5.97 1.48
C SER A 106 -4.35 6.31 2.46
N LEU A 107 -3.37 7.10 2.06
CA LEU A 107 -2.28 7.52 2.94
C LEU A 107 -2.76 8.50 4.02
N MET A 108 -3.69 9.39 3.72
CA MET A 108 -4.27 10.28 4.73
C MET A 108 -5.08 9.49 5.78
N GLY A 109 -5.86 8.50 5.37
CA GLY A 109 -6.76 7.72 6.22
C GLY A 109 -6.13 6.52 6.92
N ASN A 110 -5.00 5.98 6.43
CA ASN A 110 -4.49 4.70 6.89
C ASN A 110 -3.06 4.76 7.46
N GLU A 111 -2.97 4.66 8.77
CA GLU A 111 -1.69 4.66 9.49
C GLU A 111 -0.80 3.47 9.13
N GLU A 112 -1.37 2.27 8.97
CA GLU A 112 -0.65 1.05 8.62
C GLU A 112 0.06 1.19 7.28
N MET A 113 -0.65 1.73 6.28
CA MET A 113 -0.10 1.99 4.96
C MET A 113 1.05 3.00 5.02
N ARG A 114 0.89 4.10 5.75
CA ARG A 114 2.00 5.08 5.96
C ARG A 114 3.22 4.43 6.57
N ARG A 115 3.05 3.56 7.56
CA ARG A 115 4.16 2.83 8.19
C ARG A 115 4.86 1.90 7.21
N ILE A 116 4.12 1.15 6.39
CA ILE A 116 4.69 0.24 5.38
C ILE A 116 5.51 1.04 4.36
N ILE A 117 4.99 2.16 3.86
CA ILE A 117 5.71 3.04 2.93
C ILE A 117 6.98 3.60 3.60
N SER A 118 6.85 4.15 4.82
CA SER A 118 7.99 4.70 5.57
C SER A 118 9.09 3.64 5.79
N TRP A 119 8.72 2.41 6.13
CA TRP A 119 9.69 1.31 6.27
C TRP A 119 10.34 0.94 4.93
N GLY A 120 9.57 0.91 3.83
CA GLY A 120 10.11 0.67 2.49
C GLY A 120 11.18 1.67 2.09
N LEU A 121 11.06 2.92 2.54
CA LEU A 121 12.03 3.98 2.26
C LEU A 121 13.24 3.96 3.22
N SER A 122 13.08 3.46 4.45
CA SER A 122 14.14 3.52 5.49
C SER A 122 14.85 2.20 5.73
N GLU A 123 14.21 1.06 5.43
CA GLU A 123 14.69 -0.27 5.79
C GLU A 123 15.03 -1.11 4.55
N LYS A 124 16.24 -1.66 4.49
CA LYS A 124 16.66 -2.55 3.39
C LYS A 124 16.21 -3.99 3.64
N LEU A 125 14.89 -4.23 3.57
CA LEU A 125 14.31 -5.56 3.81
C LEU A 125 13.90 -6.23 2.49
N PRO A 126 14.34 -7.50 2.24
CA PRO A 126 13.98 -8.22 1.02
C PRO A 126 12.47 -8.30 0.77
N LEU A 127 11.67 -8.48 1.83
CA LEU A 127 10.20 -8.53 1.71
C LEU A 127 9.58 -7.22 1.24
N LEU A 128 10.06 -6.06 1.74
CA LEU A 128 9.57 -4.75 1.31
C LEU A 128 10.00 -4.47 -0.13
N LYS A 129 11.23 -4.82 -0.49
CA LYS A 129 11.70 -4.73 -1.87
C LYS A 129 10.88 -5.60 -2.83
N ALA A 130 10.52 -6.81 -2.43
CA ALA A 130 9.71 -7.71 -3.25
C ALA A 130 8.27 -7.17 -3.42
N LEU A 131 7.71 -6.55 -2.38
CA LEU A 131 6.40 -5.90 -2.45
C LEU A 131 6.42 -4.70 -3.39
N ASP A 132 7.45 -3.85 -3.27
CA ASP A 132 7.65 -2.68 -4.13
C ASP A 132 7.82 -3.08 -5.60
N LEU A 133 8.70 -4.05 -5.89
CA LEU A 133 8.90 -4.57 -7.25
C LEU A 133 7.61 -5.13 -7.86
N LYS A 134 6.78 -5.80 -7.07
CA LYS A 134 5.48 -6.29 -7.55
C LYS A 134 4.55 -5.13 -7.96
N ARG A 135 4.52 -4.06 -7.18
CA ARG A 135 3.73 -2.86 -7.48
C ARG A 135 4.23 -2.17 -8.74
N GLU A 136 5.56 -1.98 -8.86
CA GLU A 136 6.20 -1.42 -10.04
C GLU A 136 5.88 -2.21 -11.30
N ASN A 137 6.02 -3.53 -11.28
CA ASN A 137 5.70 -4.38 -12.43
C ASN A 137 4.24 -4.26 -12.86
N THR A 138 3.30 -4.21 -11.91
CA THR A 138 1.88 -4.03 -12.22
C THR A 138 1.60 -2.64 -12.81
N GLY A 139 2.19 -1.60 -12.22
CA GLY A 139 2.08 -0.23 -12.72
C GLY A 139 2.67 -0.08 -14.12
N ASP A 140 3.86 -0.67 -14.36
CA ASP A 140 4.52 -0.68 -15.67
C ASP A 140 3.68 -1.38 -16.75
N GLN A 141 3.08 -2.51 -16.44
CA GLN A 141 2.19 -3.23 -17.35
C GLN A 141 0.99 -2.39 -17.77
N ILE A 142 0.36 -1.69 -16.84
CA ILE A 142 -0.78 -0.82 -17.13
C ILE A 142 -0.34 0.41 -17.94
N MET A 143 0.72 1.09 -17.51
CA MET A 143 1.23 2.28 -18.20
C MET A 143 1.66 1.98 -19.64
N SER A 144 2.42 0.92 -19.86
CA SER A 144 2.87 0.50 -21.21
C SER A 144 1.72 0.08 -22.12
N SER A 145 0.64 -0.45 -21.55
CA SER A 145 -0.53 -0.90 -22.33
C SER A 145 -1.40 0.24 -22.84
N VAL A 146 -1.45 1.38 -22.13
CA VAL A 146 -2.37 2.50 -22.43
C VAL A 146 -1.64 3.83 -22.58
N ILE A 147 -1.00 4.28 -21.51
CA ILE A 147 -0.52 5.66 -21.37
C ILE A 147 0.67 5.95 -22.30
N ASP A 148 1.68 5.08 -22.30
CA ASP A 148 2.89 5.29 -23.09
C ASP A 148 2.58 5.41 -24.58
N LYS A 149 1.61 4.65 -25.07
CA LYS A 149 1.17 4.72 -26.49
C LYS A 149 0.66 6.11 -26.88
N TYR A 150 0.04 6.81 -25.93
CA TYR A 150 -0.43 8.17 -26.16
C TYR A 150 0.72 9.19 -26.19
N PHE A 151 1.80 8.94 -25.42
CA PHE A 151 2.91 9.88 -25.27
C PHE A 151 4.11 9.62 -26.18
N VAL A 152 4.10 8.56 -27.00
CA VAL A 152 5.22 8.20 -27.90
C VAL A 152 5.73 9.38 -28.74
N ASP A 153 4.83 10.13 -29.35
CA ASP A 153 5.18 11.24 -30.28
C ASP A 153 4.93 12.63 -29.65
N ARG A 154 4.86 12.70 -28.31
CA ARG A 154 4.61 13.95 -27.58
C ARG A 154 5.84 14.37 -26.79
N ASP A 155 6.12 15.69 -26.81
CA ASP A 155 7.22 16.25 -26.00
C ASP A 155 6.82 16.40 -24.53
N LYS A 156 6.43 15.29 -23.91
CA LYS A 156 6.06 15.23 -22.49
C LYS A 156 6.47 13.89 -21.88
N ASN A 157 7.30 13.93 -20.86
CA ASN A 157 7.71 12.75 -20.13
C ASN A 157 6.67 12.43 -19.04
N PHE A 158 5.56 11.76 -19.42
CA PHE A 158 4.48 11.42 -18.51
C PHE A 158 4.98 10.61 -17.30
N ARG A 159 5.79 9.57 -17.53
CA ARG A 159 6.29 8.71 -16.45
C ARG A 159 7.08 9.49 -15.38
N ALA A 160 7.94 10.41 -15.81
CA ALA A 160 8.69 11.26 -14.87
C ALA A 160 7.78 12.21 -14.10
N ILE A 161 6.81 12.84 -14.76
CA ILE A 161 5.81 13.71 -14.12
C ILE A 161 5.02 12.90 -13.10
N TYR A 162 4.53 11.73 -13.49
CA TYR A 162 3.74 10.85 -12.61
C TYR A 162 4.53 10.37 -11.38
N ALA A 163 5.80 10.02 -11.58
CA ALA A 163 6.71 9.65 -10.49
C ALA A 163 6.92 10.80 -9.48
N LEU A 164 7.08 12.04 -9.97
CA LEU A 164 7.16 13.22 -9.11
C LEU A 164 5.86 13.46 -8.34
N LEU A 165 4.69 13.31 -8.96
CA LEU A 165 3.40 13.42 -8.30
C LEU A 165 3.21 12.36 -7.23
N MET A 166 3.53 11.11 -7.53
CA MET A 166 3.46 10.01 -6.58
C MET A 166 4.43 10.19 -5.40
N GLY A 167 5.68 10.57 -5.68
CA GLY A 167 6.67 10.90 -4.66
C GLY A 167 6.23 12.08 -3.79
N GLY A 168 5.62 13.10 -4.41
CA GLY A 168 5.03 14.25 -3.71
C GLY A 168 3.91 13.82 -2.75
N ILE A 169 3.02 12.94 -3.18
CA ILE A 169 1.94 12.38 -2.34
C ILE A 169 2.55 11.66 -1.12
N TYR A 170 3.56 10.81 -1.31
CA TYR A 170 4.22 10.13 -0.20
C TYR A 170 4.81 11.11 0.79
N TYR A 171 5.60 12.06 0.31
CA TYR A 171 6.21 13.07 1.18
C TYR A 171 5.17 13.89 1.94
N LEU A 172 4.21 14.47 1.24
CA LEU A 172 3.20 15.36 1.82
C LEU A 172 2.35 14.68 2.89
N THR A 173 1.89 13.44 2.61
CA THR A 173 1.04 12.69 3.54
C THR A 173 1.81 12.21 4.77
N LEU A 174 3.05 11.74 4.60
CA LEU A 174 3.93 11.38 5.71
C LEU A 174 4.29 12.60 6.55
N HIS A 175 4.68 13.71 5.91
CA HIS A 175 5.00 14.96 6.58
C HIS A 175 3.83 15.46 7.44
N ALA A 176 2.62 15.52 6.88
CA ALA A 176 1.44 16.00 7.57
C ALA A 176 1.09 15.18 8.83
N LYS A 177 1.35 13.86 8.79
CA LYS A 177 1.01 12.94 9.88
C LYS A 177 2.14 12.72 10.89
N ILE A 178 3.38 13.05 10.54
CA ILE A 178 4.56 12.91 11.41
C ILE A 178 4.91 14.25 12.06
N GLN A 179 4.92 15.33 11.27
CA GLN A 179 5.30 16.65 11.74
C GLN A 179 4.10 17.48 12.24
N GLU A 180 2.88 17.06 11.91
CA GLU A 180 1.63 17.76 12.27
C GLU A 180 1.65 19.26 11.92
N ASN A 181 2.28 19.60 10.78
CA ASN A 181 2.57 20.97 10.37
C ASN A 181 2.18 21.20 8.91
N THR A 182 2.06 22.47 8.52
CA THR A 182 1.84 22.87 7.12
C THR A 182 3.07 22.62 6.27
N PHE A 183 2.85 22.38 4.97
CA PHE A 183 3.89 22.37 3.97
C PHE A 183 3.52 23.34 2.83
N CYS A 184 4.40 24.24 2.48
CA CYS A 184 4.12 25.36 1.56
C CYS A 184 2.85 26.15 1.93
N GLY A 185 2.57 26.30 3.23
CA GLY A 185 1.38 26.97 3.72
C GLY A 185 0.09 26.17 3.70
N ILE A 186 0.10 24.92 3.21
CA ILE A 186 -1.07 24.04 3.10
C ILE A 186 -1.08 23.07 4.30
N ASP A 187 -2.19 23.05 5.03
CA ASP A 187 -2.44 22.11 6.13
C ASP A 187 -3.26 20.91 5.65
N LEU A 188 -2.59 19.77 5.42
CA LEU A 188 -3.24 18.54 5.00
C LEU A 188 -4.05 17.84 6.11
N ASN A 189 -3.97 18.30 7.36
CA ASN A 189 -4.84 17.80 8.41
C ASN A 189 -6.23 18.46 8.38
N GLN A 190 -6.41 19.50 7.54
CA GLN A 190 -7.68 20.14 7.24
C GLN A 190 -8.23 19.71 5.89
N GLU A 191 -9.55 19.58 5.79
CA GLU A 191 -10.23 19.19 4.54
C GLU A 191 -9.92 20.14 3.38
N GLN A 192 -9.85 21.45 3.67
CA GLN A 192 -9.49 22.45 2.67
C GLN A 192 -8.11 22.16 2.04
N GLY A 193 -7.08 21.89 2.85
CA GLY A 193 -5.74 21.61 2.35
C GLY A 193 -5.68 20.32 1.52
N GLN A 194 -6.45 19.29 1.92
CA GLN A 194 -6.58 18.06 1.14
C GLN A 194 -7.24 18.34 -0.22
N ALA A 195 -8.31 19.13 -0.25
CA ALA A 195 -9.00 19.52 -1.48
C ALA A 195 -8.09 20.31 -2.44
N GLU A 196 -7.25 21.21 -1.90
CA GLU A 196 -6.28 21.99 -2.68
C GLU A 196 -5.25 21.07 -3.36
N ILE A 197 -4.70 20.08 -2.66
CA ILE A 197 -3.74 19.12 -3.25
C ILE A 197 -4.43 18.27 -4.31
N LYS A 198 -5.62 17.72 -4.05
CA LYS A 198 -6.36 16.94 -5.06
C LYS A 198 -6.65 17.76 -6.32
N LYS A 199 -7.06 19.02 -6.16
CA LYS A 199 -7.24 19.95 -7.29
C LYS A 199 -5.96 20.15 -8.08
N ALA A 200 -4.83 20.33 -7.39
CA ALA A 200 -3.52 20.49 -8.04
C ALA A 200 -3.10 19.21 -8.80
N LEU A 201 -3.30 18.02 -8.21
CA LEU A 201 -3.04 16.75 -8.88
C LEU A 201 -3.85 16.62 -10.18
N LYS A 202 -5.15 16.97 -10.11
CA LYS A 202 -6.01 16.94 -11.30
C LYS A 202 -5.54 17.92 -12.37
N GLN A 203 -5.20 19.16 -11.99
CA GLN A 203 -4.69 20.17 -12.91
C GLN A 203 -3.40 19.73 -13.60
N LEU A 204 -2.46 19.13 -12.85
CA LEU A 204 -1.19 18.66 -13.40
C LEU A 204 -1.39 17.52 -14.39
N ILE A 205 -2.29 16.58 -14.11
CA ILE A 205 -2.67 15.54 -15.08
C ILE A 205 -3.34 16.17 -16.30
N ASP A 206 -4.29 17.10 -16.13
CA ASP A 206 -4.96 17.78 -17.25
C ASP A 206 -3.94 18.51 -18.16
N TRP A 207 -2.99 19.25 -17.58
CA TRP A 207 -1.93 19.95 -18.34
C TRP A 207 -0.96 18.98 -19.03
N THR A 208 -0.74 17.82 -18.45
CA THR A 208 0.14 16.81 -19.06
C THR A 208 -0.52 16.23 -20.32
N TYR A 209 -1.84 16.07 -20.32
CA TYR A 209 -2.59 15.55 -21.47
C TYR A 209 -3.01 16.62 -22.49
N SER A 210 -2.88 17.92 -22.19
CA SER A 210 -3.09 19.01 -23.15
C SER A 210 -1.88 19.19 -24.05
#